data_d4410041d2da9d563ad7081ba788e7eb
#
_entry.id   d4410041d2da9d563ad7081ba788e7eb
#
_cell.length_a   1.000
_cell.length_b   1.000
_cell.length_c   1.000
_cell.angle_alpha   90.00
_cell.angle_beta   90.00
_cell.angle_gamma   90.00
#
_symmetry.space_group_name_H-M   'P 1'
#
loop_
_entity.id
_entity.type
_entity.pdbx_description
1 polymer ?
#
loop_
_entity_poly.entity_id
_entity_poly.type
_entity_poly.pdbx_seq_one_letter_code
_entity_poly.pdbx_strand_id
1 'polypeptide(L)'
;MLAALVAGAARLSRPPLKGASDMPMLKWAGKDKVVNHHNEVPFRVLERKWKFPGGSPSSAAAENMIIHGDNLAALKSLLPRYEGRVKCIYIDPPYNTGNEGWVYNDNVNDPQIKKWLGEVVGKEGEDFSRHDKWLCMMYPRLRLLQKLLAEDGVLIISIGFQELANLWLICNEMFSTKQITLITVKTSGGKPSGGFNHQSEYMVFITPKKYAPNPLPKDNGLSPYHGMNLATFNQKQRPNQVYPIFINSKGQVVRVGKSLKQLVKDGEYTGKLEDFTFDYNNVQEGESVVWPVSDKGFPCVWRLEPTRFESDYAKGYIRIIPAKKKNSKNKNTYSVQFLSKGIIKKIESGKFKTYRPSELVPTLEIEDYMSGGTTIDTIFTNKAYYTAKGKEEMIALFGDKEVFSYPKPVALLSDVLSRVMNSDDIVLDSFAGSGTTAHAVLKLNEEDEGNRKFILVEMMDYAETLTAERVKRVISGYGQGDKVVAGTGGGFGYYELGEPLMNGDVLNENLPVEKIREYVWHTETRGTGNVQQVADSGSDPYLLGVVDETAYYFCYEKAKKVTLNRALLRRLKTKAERYIIYADVCLVEAAELKKMNIVFKKIPRDITRL
;
A
#
# COMPACT_ATOMS: atom_id res chain seq x y z
N MET A 1 -50.77 6.28 -23.76
CA MET A 1 -50.17 5.99 -25.04
C MET A 1 -48.70 6.48 -25.12
N LEU A 2 -48.01 6.63 -23.99
CA LEU A 2 -46.58 6.99 -23.90
C LEU A 2 -45.71 5.92 -23.20
N ALA A 3 -46.35 4.81 -22.77
CA ALA A 3 -45.63 3.71 -22.11
C ALA A 3 -45.18 2.57 -23.06
N ALA A 4 -45.48 2.70 -24.37
CA ALA A 4 -45.21 1.66 -25.38
C ALA A 4 -43.99 1.98 -26.28
N LEU A 5 -43.30 3.10 -26.09
CA LEU A 5 -42.18 3.54 -26.95
C LEU A 5 -40.81 3.31 -26.33
N VAL A 6 -40.69 2.75 -25.14
CA VAL A 6 -39.42 2.42 -24.48
C VAL A 6 -39.07 0.92 -24.58
N ALA A 7 -40.01 0.08 -25.05
CA ALA A 7 -39.82 -1.37 -25.14
C ALA A 7 -39.33 -1.87 -26.52
N GLY A 8 -39.00 -0.99 -27.45
CA GLY A 8 -38.67 -1.32 -28.84
C GLY A 8 -37.23 -1.06 -29.27
N ALA A 9 -36.30 -0.78 -28.37
CA ALA A 9 -34.88 -0.78 -28.71
C ALA A 9 -34.38 -2.22 -28.78
N ALA A 10 -34.53 -2.82 -29.98
CA ALA A 10 -33.93 -4.09 -30.32
C ALA A 10 -32.45 -4.10 -29.84
N ARG A 11 -32.12 -5.13 -29.09
CA ARG A 11 -30.74 -5.54 -28.82
C ARG A 11 -30.04 -5.83 -30.15
N LEU A 12 -29.48 -4.80 -30.77
CA LEU A 12 -28.41 -4.99 -31.71
C LEU A 12 -27.23 -5.50 -30.89
N SER A 13 -27.07 -6.81 -30.84
CA SER A 13 -25.83 -7.46 -30.38
C SER A 13 -24.71 -6.91 -31.26
N ARG A 14 -23.96 -5.94 -30.73
CA ARG A 14 -22.68 -5.59 -31.35
C ARG A 14 -21.85 -6.88 -31.39
N PRO A 15 -21.25 -7.23 -32.56
CA PRO A 15 -20.32 -8.33 -32.58
C PRO A 15 -19.21 -8.04 -31.57
N PRO A 16 -18.67 -9.06 -30.87
CA PRO A 16 -17.60 -8.86 -29.93
C PRO A 16 -16.45 -8.17 -30.65
N LEU A 17 -15.98 -7.04 -30.10
CA LEU A 17 -14.77 -6.36 -30.56
C LEU A 17 -13.65 -7.40 -30.56
N LYS A 18 -13.07 -7.70 -31.72
CA LYS A 18 -11.87 -8.50 -31.85
C LYS A 18 -10.79 -7.80 -31.04
N GLY A 19 -10.42 -8.37 -29.88
CA GLY A 19 -9.43 -7.80 -28.96
C GLY A 19 -9.87 -7.72 -27.50
N ALA A 20 -11.08 -8.16 -27.13
CA ALA A 20 -11.38 -8.48 -25.73
C ALA A 20 -10.49 -9.67 -25.34
N SER A 21 -9.47 -9.42 -24.51
CA SER A 21 -8.60 -10.47 -23.96
C SER A 21 -9.45 -11.59 -23.39
N ASP A 22 -9.11 -12.85 -23.68
CA ASP A 22 -9.67 -14.06 -23.10
C ASP A 22 -9.37 -14.15 -21.58
N MET A 23 -9.74 -13.13 -20.83
CA MET A 23 -9.61 -13.17 -19.37
C MET A 23 -10.76 -13.99 -18.81
N PRO A 24 -10.48 -15.02 -18.01
CA PRO A 24 -11.53 -15.82 -17.41
C PRO A 24 -12.40 -14.94 -16.52
N MET A 25 -13.71 -14.93 -16.76
CA MET A 25 -14.69 -14.22 -15.95
C MET A 25 -15.22 -15.16 -14.87
N LEU A 26 -15.00 -14.78 -13.60
CA LEU A 26 -15.56 -15.53 -12.47
C LEU A 26 -17.09 -15.35 -12.43
N LYS A 27 -17.82 -16.47 -12.45
CA LYS A 27 -19.28 -16.50 -12.25
C LYS A 27 -19.58 -17.17 -10.92
N TRP A 28 -20.45 -16.56 -10.14
CA TRP A 28 -20.95 -17.11 -8.88
C TRP A 28 -22.42 -16.76 -8.69
N ALA A 29 -23.10 -17.46 -7.79
CA ALA A 29 -24.50 -17.18 -7.47
C ALA A 29 -24.61 -15.79 -6.83
N GLY A 30 -25.41 -14.89 -7.44
CA GLY A 30 -25.63 -13.54 -6.94
C GLY A 30 -24.76 -12.44 -7.54
N LYS A 31 -23.81 -12.75 -8.44
CA LYS A 31 -23.01 -11.72 -9.11
C LYS A 31 -23.85 -10.60 -9.71
N ASP A 32 -24.92 -10.96 -10.43
CA ASP A 32 -25.78 -10.00 -11.11
C ASP A 32 -26.47 -9.02 -10.13
N LYS A 33 -26.67 -9.45 -8.87
CA LYS A 33 -27.29 -8.63 -7.82
C LYS A 33 -26.32 -7.60 -7.24
N VAL A 34 -25.02 -7.95 -7.14
CA VAL A 34 -24.03 -7.12 -6.45
C VAL A 34 -23.17 -6.27 -7.39
N VAL A 35 -23.20 -6.56 -8.68
CA VAL A 35 -22.35 -5.88 -9.70
C VAL A 35 -22.50 -4.36 -9.67
N ASN A 36 -23.73 -3.86 -9.49
CA ASN A 36 -24.06 -2.44 -9.44
C ASN A 36 -24.38 -1.92 -8.04
N HIS A 37 -24.41 -2.80 -7.04
CA HIS A 37 -24.83 -2.45 -5.68
C HIS A 37 -24.05 -1.28 -5.07
N HIS A 38 -22.76 -1.17 -5.35
CA HIS A 38 -21.92 -0.04 -4.92
C HIS A 38 -22.42 1.34 -5.39
N ASN A 39 -23.25 1.40 -6.43
CA ASN A 39 -23.89 2.64 -6.89
C ASN A 39 -25.15 2.97 -6.07
N GLU A 40 -25.85 1.96 -5.57
CA GLU A 40 -27.11 2.07 -4.83
C GLU A 40 -26.90 2.42 -3.34
N VAL A 41 -25.71 2.13 -2.82
CA VAL A 41 -25.33 2.48 -1.43
C VAL A 41 -25.47 3.98 -1.22
N PRO A 42 -26.23 4.43 -0.21
CA PRO A 42 -26.41 5.85 0.04
C PRO A 42 -25.12 6.50 0.57
N PHE A 43 -24.87 7.73 0.15
CA PHE A 43 -23.88 8.59 0.83
C PHE A 43 -24.40 8.96 2.21
N ARG A 44 -23.57 8.77 3.23
CA ARG A 44 -23.86 9.20 4.60
C ARG A 44 -22.89 10.30 5.03
N VAL A 45 -23.35 11.15 5.92
CA VAL A 45 -22.48 12.15 6.54
C VAL A 45 -21.54 11.46 7.51
N LEU A 46 -20.25 11.78 7.44
CA LEU A 46 -19.28 11.39 8.45
C LEU A 46 -19.35 12.40 9.60
N GLU A 47 -19.86 11.97 10.74
CA GLU A 47 -20.02 12.76 11.95
C GLU A 47 -18.84 12.56 12.87
N ARG A 48 -18.02 13.60 13.10
CA ARG A 48 -16.95 13.55 14.10
C ARG A 48 -17.53 13.60 15.50
N LYS A 49 -17.38 12.53 16.27
CA LYS A 49 -17.86 12.44 17.65
C LYS A 49 -16.86 13.09 18.62
N TRP A 50 -15.59 12.82 18.43
CA TRP A 50 -14.51 13.39 19.24
C TRP A 50 -13.16 13.37 18.48
N LYS A 51 -12.15 14.02 19.10
CA LYS A 51 -10.77 14.09 18.59
C LYS A 51 -9.78 13.76 19.71
N PHE A 52 -8.67 13.13 19.35
CA PHE A 52 -7.59 12.81 20.28
C PHE A 52 -6.23 13.28 19.73
N PRO A 53 -5.35 13.90 20.56
CA PRO A 53 -5.68 14.50 21.86
C PRO A 53 -6.68 15.62 21.71
N GLY A 54 -7.44 15.92 22.77
CA GLY A 54 -8.40 17.01 22.79
C GLY A 54 -7.69 18.36 22.63
N GLY A 55 -8.23 19.26 21.81
CA GLY A 55 -7.70 20.60 21.55
C GLY A 55 -8.47 21.30 20.44
N SER A 56 -8.27 22.63 20.32
CA SER A 56 -8.96 23.49 19.37
C SER A 56 -8.76 23.04 17.91
N PRO A 57 -9.76 23.18 17.02
CA PRO A 57 -9.63 22.82 15.62
C PRO A 57 -8.78 23.87 14.90
N SER A 58 -7.45 23.71 14.89
CA SER A 58 -6.61 24.51 14.01
C SER A 58 -5.95 23.61 12.98
N SER A 59 -6.14 23.96 11.76
CA SER A 59 -5.60 23.50 10.49
C SER A 59 -6.47 22.54 9.69
N ALA A 60 -6.73 22.95 8.45
CA ALA A 60 -7.37 22.18 7.37
C ALA A 60 -6.47 21.06 6.79
N ALA A 61 -5.44 20.65 7.52
CA ALA A 61 -4.62 19.50 7.13
C ALA A 61 -5.45 18.23 7.23
N ALA A 62 -5.28 17.32 6.28
CA ALA A 62 -5.91 16.01 6.29
C ALA A 62 -5.70 15.35 7.66
N GLU A 63 -6.79 15.06 8.37
CA GLU A 63 -6.80 14.49 9.71
C GLU A 63 -6.76 12.96 9.60
N ASN A 64 -6.06 12.30 10.50
CA ASN A 64 -6.21 10.86 10.68
C ASN A 64 -7.63 10.54 11.14
N MET A 65 -8.23 9.50 10.58
CA MET A 65 -9.64 9.18 10.82
C MET A 65 -9.79 7.73 11.28
N ILE A 66 -10.65 7.52 12.28
CA ILE A 66 -11.21 6.21 12.62
C ILE A 66 -12.72 6.34 12.49
N ILE A 67 -13.33 5.53 11.62
CA ILE A 67 -14.75 5.57 11.29
C ILE A 67 -15.39 4.28 11.79
N HIS A 68 -16.35 4.40 12.70
CA HIS A 68 -17.18 3.29 13.16
C HIS A 68 -18.43 3.17 12.28
N GLY A 69 -18.65 1.98 11.73
CA GLY A 69 -19.82 1.64 10.96
C GLY A 69 -19.56 0.70 9.79
N ASP A 70 -20.60 0.33 9.06
CA ASP A 70 -20.49 -0.54 7.89
C ASP A 70 -19.49 0.02 6.88
N ASN A 71 -18.53 -0.82 6.49
CA ASN A 71 -17.44 -0.39 5.64
C ASN A 71 -17.88 -0.03 4.21
N LEU A 72 -18.93 -0.64 3.67
CA LEU A 72 -19.45 -0.29 2.34
C LEU A 72 -20.05 1.12 2.34
N ALA A 73 -20.85 1.45 3.36
CA ALA A 73 -21.41 2.78 3.55
C ALA A 73 -20.31 3.83 3.85
N ALA A 74 -19.31 3.47 4.66
CA ALA A 74 -18.18 4.34 4.97
C ALA A 74 -17.33 4.64 3.72
N LEU A 75 -16.98 3.62 2.91
CA LEU A 75 -16.24 3.78 1.66
C LEU A 75 -17.00 4.68 0.67
N LYS A 76 -18.33 4.51 0.56
CA LYS A 76 -19.17 5.40 -0.25
C LYS A 76 -19.09 6.85 0.24
N SER A 77 -19.14 7.04 1.54
CA SER A 77 -19.12 8.36 2.19
C SER A 77 -17.76 9.06 2.12
N LEU A 78 -16.68 8.32 1.87
CA LEU A 78 -15.33 8.88 1.66
C LEU A 78 -15.11 9.42 0.24
N LEU A 79 -15.89 8.97 -0.77
CA LEU A 79 -15.70 9.38 -2.16
C LEU A 79 -15.67 10.91 -2.35
N PRO A 80 -16.55 11.73 -1.74
CA PRO A 80 -16.53 13.17 -1.95
C PRO A 80 -15.20 13.86 -1.69
N ARG A 81 -14.35 13.27 -0.84
CA ARG A 81 -13.06 13.83 -0.45
C ARG A 81 -11.86 13.08 -1.02
N TYR A 82 -12.02 11.78 -1.27
CA TYR A 82 -10.89 10.87 -1.46
C TYR A 82 -10.94 10.07 -2.77
N GLU A 83 -11.93 10.31 -3.68
CA GLU A 83 -11.96 9.61 -4.98
C GLU A 83 -10.66 9.88 -5.76
N GLY A 84 -9.97 8.79 -6.16
CA GLY A 84 -8.71 8.86 -6.89
C GLY A 84 -7.51 9.45 -6.12
N ARG A 85 -7.59 9.59 -4.79
CA ARG A 85 -6.57 10.28 -3.98
C ARG A 85 -5.84 9.40 -2.97
N VAL A 86 -6.34 8.20 -2.70
CA VAL A 86 -5.74 7.30 -1.71
C VAL A 86 -4.57 6.57 -2.35
N LYS A 87 -3.37 6.83 -1.86
CA LYS A 87 -2.13 6.28 -2.41
C LYS A 87 -1.90 4.82 -2.05
N CYS A 88 -2.25 4.43 -0.85
CA CYS A 88 -2.15 3.07 -0.36
C CYS A 88 -3.50 2.62 0.21
N ILE A 89 -3.97 1.47 -0.23
CA ILE A 89 -5.09 0.78 0.41
C ILE A 89 -4.56 -0.55 0.90
N TYR A 90 -4.69 -0.81 2.19
CA TYR A 90 -4.44 -2.11 2.80
C TYR A 90 -5.73 -2.61 3.41
N ILE A 91 -6.09 -3.86 3.17
CA ILE A 91 -7.23 -4.51 3.80
C ILE A 91 -6.90 -5.94 4.23
N ASP A 92 -7.52 -6.34 5.35
CA ASP A 92 -7.44 -7.68 5.92
C ASP A 92 -8.87 -8.24 6.11
N PRO A 93 -9.57 -8.61 5.00
CA PRO A 93 -10.95 -9.07 5.07
C PRO A 93 -11.04 -10.45 5.71
N PRO A 94 -12.23 -10.92 6.13
CA PRO A 94 -12.43 -12.27 6.65
C PRO A 94 -11.91 -13.34 5.68
N TYR A 95 -11.16 -14.33 6.20
CA TYR A 95 -10.53 -15.39 5.39
C TYR A 95 -11.48 -16.52 5.03
N ASN A 96 -12.72 -16.48 5.52
CA ASN A 96 -13.74 -17.48 5.26
C ASN A 96 -13.30 -18.91 5.60
N THR A 97 -12.68 -19.09 6.76
CA THR A 97 -12.09 -20.39 7.18
C THR A 97 -13.13 -21.43 7.59
N GLY A 98 -14.39 -21.04 7.77
CA GLY A 98 -15.50 -21.88 8.24
C GLY A 98 -15.59 -21.99 9.75
N ASN A 99 -14.59 -21.50 10.50
CA ASN A 99 -14.56 -21.51 11.97
C ASN A 99 -14.86 -20.14 12.58
N GLU A 100 -14.87 -19.11 11.77
CA GLU A 100 -15.19 -17.76 12.19
C GLU A 100 -16.73 -17.67 12.21
N GLY A 101 -17.32 -17.50 13.38
CA GLY A 101 -18.69 -17.01 13.44
C GLY A 101 -18.74 -15.75 12.59
N TRP A 102 -19.49 -15.77 11.48
CA TRP A 102 -19.62 -14.66 10.56
C TRP A 102 -20.19 -13.44 11.28
N VAL A 103 -19.31 -12.70 11.92
CA VAL A 103 -19.65 -11.44 12.57
C VAL A 103 -19.80 -10.35 11.50
N TYR A 104 -19.19 -10.50 10.34
CA TYR A 104 -19.56 -9.79 9.12
C TYR A 104 -20.81 -10.42 8.52
N ASN A 105 -21.87 -10.48 9.32
CA ASN A 105 -23.20 -10.47 8.78
C ASN A 105 -23.24 -9.17 7.97
N ASP A 106 -23.19 -9.30 6.65
CA ASP A 106 -23.56 -8.21 5.78
C ASP A 106 -24.90 -7.71 6.27
N ASN A 107 -24.87 -6.71 7.13
CA ASN A 107 -25.93 -5.75 7.19
C ASN A 107 -25.83 -4.96 5.89
N VAL A 108 -25.88 -5.64 4.76
CA VAL A 108 -26.40 -5.07 3.55
C VAL A 108 -27.83 -4.74 3.94
N ASN A 109 -28.03 -3.50 4.37
CA ASN A 109 -29.33 -2.98 4.79
C ASN A 109 -30.30 -2.90 3.59
N ASP A 110 -29.92 -3.48 2.47
CA ASP A 110 -30.82 -3.73 1.37
C ASP A 110 -31.69 -4.94 1.71
N PRO A 111 -32.99 -4.74 1.94
CA PRO A 111 -33.90 -5.84 2.23
C PRO A 111 -33.92 -6.89 1.11
N GLN A 112 -33.61 -6.53 -0.13
CA GLN A 112 -33.57 -7.42 -1.28
C GLN A 112 -32.36 -8.35 -1.22
N ILE A 113 -31.18 -7.85 -0.85
CA ILE A 113 -29.97 -8.67 -0.73
C ILE A 113 -30.07 -9.59 0.49
N LYS A 114 -30.59 -9.12 1.63
CA LYS A 114 -30.86 -9.97 2.80
C LYS A 114 -31.84 -11.11 2.47
N LYS A 115 -32.95 -10.78 1.80
CA LYS A 115 -33.92 -11.74 1.39
C LYS A 115 -33.34 -12.74 0.39
N TRP A 116 -32.61 -12.24 -0.58
CA TRP A 116 -31.93 -13.05 -1.58
C TRP A 116 -30.85 -13.96 -0.98
N LEU A 117 -29.98 -13.46 -0.11
CA LEU A 117 -29.00 -14.28 0.61
C LEU A 117 -29.70 -15.39 1.40
N GLY A 118 -30.84 -15.10 2.03
CA GLY A 118 -31.64 -16.10 2.74
C GLY A 118 -32.34 -17.13 1.84
N GLU A 119 -32.82 -16.71 0.67
CA GLU A 119 -33.57 -17.56 -0.27
C GLU A 119 -32.68 -18.39 -1.20
N VAL A 120 -31.59 -17.82 -1.72
CA VAL A 120 -30.71 -18.46 -2.73
C VAL A 120 -29.55 -19.20 -2.12
N VAL A 121 -29.00 -18.70 -1.04
CA VAL A 121 -27.81 -19.27 -0.39
C VAL A 121 -28.15 -20.26 0.73
N GLY A 122 -29.38 -20.27 1.22
CA GLY A 122 -29.88 -21.24 2.21
C GLY A 122 -29.19 -21.14 3.58
N LYS A 123 -29.65 -22.00 4.51
CA LYS A 123 -29.04 -22.10 5.85
C LYS A 123 -27.66 -22.81 5.77
N GLU A 124 -26.72 -22.32 6.58
CA GLU A 124 -25.36 -22.81 6.77
C GLU A 124 -25.19 -24.33 6.65
N GLY A 125 -24.26 -24.78 5.83
CA GLY A 125 -23.88 -26.19 5.77
C GLY A 125 -23.15 -26.63 4.51
N GLU A 126 -23.31 -25.93 3.38
CA GLU A 126 -22.62 -26.29 2.15
C GLU A 126 -21.49 -25.29 1.84
N ASP A 127 -20.29 -25.81 1.61
CA ASP A 127 -19.09 -25.00 1.28
C ASP A 127 -19.30 -24.07 0.07
N PHE A 128 -20.09 -24.48 -0.88
CA PHE A 128 -20.40 -23.70 -2.08
C PHE A 128 -21.12 -22.39 -1.77
N SER A 129 -22.08 -22.39 -0.86
CA SER A 129 -22.83 -21.18 -0.48
C SER A 129 -21.98 -20.15 0.26
N ARG A 130 -20.93 -20.58 0.95
CA ARG A 130 -20.03 -19.74 1.73
C ARG A 130 -19.13 -18.87 0.84
N HIS A 131 -18.57 -19.41 -0.22
CA HIS A 131 -17.75 -18.68 -1.18
C HIS A 131 -18.56 -17.64 -1.96
N ASP A 132 -19.79 -17.98 -2.36
CA ASP A 132 -20.69 -17.02 -3.02
C ASP A 132 -21.04 -15.83 -2.12
N LYS A 133 -21.29 -16.09 -0.82
CA LYS A 133 -21.54 -15.03 0.18
C LYS A 133 -20.33 -14.10 0.30
N TRP A 134 -19.13 -14.67 0.40
CA TRP A 134 -17.89 -13.91 0.50
C TRP A 134 -17.66 -13.04 -0.74
N LEU A 135 -17.88 -13.60 -1.93
CA LEU A 135 -17.76 -12.89 -3.19
C LEU A 135 -18.78 -11.74 -3.30
N CYS A 136 -20.03 -11.96 -2.89
CA CYS A 136 -21.07 -10.93 -2.85
C CYS A 136 -20.70 -9.80 -1.88
N MET A 137 -20.11 -10.13 -0.72
CA MET A 137 -19.63 -9.14 0.24
C MET A 137 -18.47 -8.31 -0.33
N MET A 138 -17.47 -8.96 -0.90
CA MET A 138 -16.24 -8.28 -1.31
C MET A 138 -16.40 -7.46 -2.60
N TYR A 139 -17.21 -7.90 -3.55
CA TYR A 139 -17.29 -7.28 -4.87
C TYR A 139 -17.65 -5.78 -4.83
N PRO A 140 -18.73 -5.34 -4.18
CA PRO A 140 -19.06 -3.91 -4.12
C PRO A 140 -18.04 -3.09 -3.33
N ARG A 141 -17.39 -3.68 -2.32
CA ARG A 141 -16.32 -3.04 -1.54
C ARG A 141 -15.08 -2.81 -2.38
N LEU A 142 -14.65 -3.82 -3.14
CA LEU A 142 -13.52 -3.69 -4.07
C LEU A 142 -13.80 -2.63 -5.16
N ARG A 143 -15.06 -2.51 -5.62
CA ARG A 143 -15.45 -1.44 -6.56
C ARG A 143 -15.29 -0.04 -5.97
N LEU A 144 -15.66 0.16 -4.71
CA LEU A 144 -15.48 1.45 -4.04
C LEU A 144 -14.01 1.71 -3.73
N LEU A 145 -13.26 0.70 -3.30
CA LEU A 145 -11.80 0.81 -3.10
C LEU A 145 -11.09 1.17 -4.41
N GLN A 146 -11.51 0.59 -5.54
CA GLN A 146 -10.99 0.94 -6.86
C GLN A 146 -11.22 2.42 -7.20
N LYS A 147 -12.38 2.99 -6.85
CA LYS A 147 -12.68 4.42 -7.06
C LYS A 147 -11.84 5.34 -6.16
N LEU A 148 -11.57 4.93 -4.92
CA LEU A 148 -10.77 5.69 -3.95
C LEU A 148 -9.28 5.65 -4.28
N LEU A 149 -8.80 4.57 -4.90
CA LEU A 149 -7.40 4.35 -5.22
C LEU A 149 -6.88 5.36 -6.25
N ALA A 150 -5.76 6.01 -5.97
CA ALA A 150 -5.07 6.88 -6.90
C ALA A 150 -4.61 6.10 -8.15
N GLU A 151 -4.42 6.78 -9.27
CA GLU A 151 -3.99 6.15 -10.52
C GLU A 151 -2.66 5.41 -10.34
N ASP A 152 -1.72 6.02 -9.65
CA ASP A 152 -0.41 5.44 -9.29
C ASP A 152 -0.42 4.74 -7.92
N GLY A 153 -1.60 4.57 -7.31
CA GLY A 153 -1.79 3.94 -6.01
C GLY A 153 -1.67 2.42 -6.03
N VAL A 154 -1.46 1.85 -4.85
CA VAL A 154 -1.30 0.42 -4.58
C VAL A 154 -2.41 -0.08 -3.66
N LEU A 155 -3.08 -1.16 -4.06
CA LEU A 155 -4.02 -1.90 -3.21
C LEU A 155 -3.38 -3.22 -2.78
N ILE A 156 -3.41 -3.49 -1.47
CA ILE A 156 -2.83 -4.69 -0.84
C ILE A 156 -3.93 -5.40 -0.05
N ILE A 157 -4.12 -6.68 -0.33
CA ILE A 157 -5.17 -7.48 0.31
C ILE A 157 -4.53 -8.69 0.96
N SER A 158 -4.59 -8.78 2.29
CA SER A 158 -4.24 -9.99 3.03
C SER A 158 -5.34 -11.04 2.88
N ILE A 159 -4.99 -12.32 2.69
CA ILE A 159 -5.97 -13.38 2.51
C ILE A 159 -5.39 -14.76 2.90
N GLY A 160 -6.26 -15.65 3.38
CA GLY A 160 -5.96 -17.06 3.54
C GLY A 160 -6.08 -17.84 2.22
N PHE A 161 -5.63 -19.09 2.22
CA PHE A 161 -5.68 -19.95 1.03
C PHE A 161 -7.12 -20.25 0.58
N GLN A 162 -8.10 -20.15 1.48
CA GLN A 162 -9.50 -20.51 1.22
C GLN A 162 -10.13 -19.67 0.12
N GLU A 163 -9.87 -18.35 0.12
CA GLU A 163 -10.44 -17.41 -0.84
C GLU A 163 -9.41 -16.83 -1.83
N LEU A 164 -8.17 -17.29 -1.77
CA LEU A 164 -7.09 -16.78 -2.62
C LEU A 164 -7.44 -16.87 -4.12
N ALA A 165 -7.94 -18.02 -4.57
CA ALA A 165 -8.28 -18.22 -5.97
C ALA A 165 -9.43 -17.32 -6.43
N ASN A 166 -10.47 -17.18 -5.62
CA ASN A 166 -11.62 -16.33 -5.88
C ASN A 166 -11.22 -14.85 -5.92
N LEU A 167 -10.43 -14.40 -4.93
CA LEU A 167 -9.90 -13.05 -4.88
C LEU A 167 -9.02 -12.73 -6.08
N TRP A 168 -8.15 -13.65 -6.47
CA TRP A 168 -7.27 -13.49 -7.62
C TRP A 168 -8.06 -13.25 -8.91
N LEU A 169 -9.10 -14.07 -9.15
CA LEU A 169 -9.94 -13.95 -10.35
C LEU A 169 -10.74 -12.64 -10.36
N ILE A 170 -11.34 -12.24 -9.23
CA ILE A 170 -12.05 -10.95 -9.11
C ILE A 170 -11.09 -9.77 -9.36
N CYS A 171 -9.90 -9.80 -8.77
CA CYS A 171 -8.93 -8.74 -8.95
C CYS A 171 -8.47 -8.61 -10.41
N ASN A 172 -8.25 -9.73 -11.11
CA ASN A 172 -7.93 -9.69 -12.54
C ASN A 172 -9.07 -9.10 -13.38
N GLU A 173 -10.33 -9.41 -13.05
CA GLU A 173 -11.50 -8.84 -13.73
C GLU A 173 -11.61 -7.32 -13.49
N MET A 174 -11.43 -6.87 -12.24
CA MET A 174 -11.63 -5.48 -11.87
C MET A 174 -10.46 -4.56 -12.23
N PHE A 175 -9.23 -5.04 -12.07
CA PHE A 175 -8.00 -4.25 -12.18
C PHE A 175 -7.17 -4.63 -13.42
N SER A 176 -7.81 -4.89 -14.56
CA SER A 176 -7.18 -5.34 -15.81
C SER A 176 -6.05 -4.43 -16.33
N THR A 177 -6.06 -3.15 -15.96
CA THR A 177 -5.03 -2.17 -16.31
C THR A 177 -3.82 -2.16 -15.36
N LYS A 178 -3.94 -2.81 -14.20
CA LYS A 178 -2.91 -2.91 -13.16
C LYS A 178 -2.14 -4.23 -13.27
N GLN A 179 -1.06 -4.32 -12.54
CA GLN A 179 -0.32 -5.57 -12.33
C GLN A 179 -0.74 -6.19 -11.01
N ILE A 180 -0.97 -7.51 -10.99
CA ILE A 180 -1.31 -8.25 -9.78
C ILE A 180 -0.16 -9.18 -9.44
N THR A 181 0.34 -9.11 -8.20
CA THR A 181 1.46 -9.93 -7.72
C THR A 181 1.06 -10.59 -6.40
N LEU A 182 1.34 -11.89 -6.28
CA LEU A 182 1.11 -12.65 -5.06
C LEU A 182 2.39 -12.69 -4.23
N ILE A 183 2.25 -12.36 -2.94
CA ILE A 183 3.31 -12.51 -1.94
C ILE A 183 2.88 -13.56 -0.93
N THR A 184 3.76 -14.51 -0.65
CA THR A 184 3.59 -15.52 0.41
C THR A 184 4.25 -15.00 1.69
N VAL A 185 3.49 -14.90 2.77
CA VAL A 185 3.98 -14.44 4.08
C VAL A 185 4.02 -15.61 5.03
N LYS A 186 5.18 -15.93 5.56
CA LYS A 186 5.32 -16.94 6.62
C LYS A 186 4.86 -16.34 7.94
N THR A 187 3.77 -16.87 8.51
CA THR A 187 3.09 -16.31 9.69
C THR A 187 3.26 -17.15 10.95
N SER A 188 3.79 -18.36 10.84
CA SER A 188 3.97 -19.25 11.98
C SER A 188 5.06 -20.31 11.75
N GLY A 189 5.39 -21.08 12.81
CA GLY A 189 6.17 -22.31 12.70
C GLY A 189 5.41 -23.46 12.03
N GLY A 190 4.09 -23.31 11.89
CA GLY A 190 3.16 -24.24 11.28
C GLY A 190 2.15 -24.86 12.25
N LYS A 191 0.97 -25.15 11.72
CA LYS A 191 -0.09 -25.91 12.41
C LYS A 191 -0.42 -27.13 11.54
N PRO A 192 -0.19 -28.36 12.03
CA PRO A 192 -0.52 -29.56 11.29
C PRO A 192 -2.03 -29.66 11.04
N SER A 193 -2.43 -29.93 9.81
CA SER A 193 -3.81 -30.22 9.42
C SER A 193 -3.82 -31.12 8.20
N GLY A 194 -4.53 -32.24 8.24
CA GLY A 194 -4.64 -33.19 7.12
C GLY A 194 -3.30 -33.73 6.59
N GLY A 195 -2.29 -33.87 7.45
CA GLY A 195 -0.94 -34.29 7.04
C GLY A 195 -0.04 -33.17 6.49
N PHE A 196 -0.55 -31.94 6.38
CA PHE A 196 0.20 -30.78 5.92
C PHE A 196 0.44 -29.79 7.09
N ASN A 197 1.55 -29.06 7.00
CA ASN A 197 1.89 -28.03 7.98
C ASN A 197 1.69 -26.64 7.37
N HIS A 198 0.55 -26.02 7.64
CA HIS A 198 0.22 -24.68 7.15
C HIS A 198 1.04 -23.63 7.88
N GLN A 199 1.87 -22.88 7.16
CA GLN A 199 2.82 -21.90 7.72
C GLN A 199 2.66 -20.48 7.15
N SER A 200 1.78 -20.29 6.19
CA SER A 200 1.72 -19.04 5.42
C SER A 200 0.31 -18.54 5.21
N GLU A 201 0.23 -17.23 5.07
CA GLU A 201 -0.86 -16.46 4.51
C GLU A 201 -0.38 -15.76 3.23
N TYR A 202 -1.26 -15.03 2.58
CA TYR A 202 -0.95 -14.39 1.31
C TYR A 202 -1.28 -12.91 1.35
N MET A 203 -0.55 -12.12 0.56
CA MET A 203 -0.89 -10.75 0.22
C MET A 203 -0.99 -10.62 -1.29
N VAL A 204 -2.11 -10.11 -1.78
CA VAL A 204 -2.32 -9.79 -3.18
C VAL A 204 -2.03 -8.30 -3.37
N PHE A 205 -0.97 -8.00 -4.12
CA PHE A 205 -0.56 -6.63 -4.47
C PHE A 205 -1.12 -6.27 -5.84
N ILE A 206 -1.83 -5.16 -5.93
CA ILE A 206 -2.38 -4.59 -7.15
C ILE A 206 -1.70 -3.25 -7.36
N THR A 207 -0.81 -3.18 -8.34
CA THR A 207 0.10 -2.05 -8.57
C THR A 207 -0.03 -1.50 -10.00
N PRO A 208 0.40 -0.27 -10.27
CA PRO A 208 0.61 0.19 -11.64
C PRO A 208 1.56 -0.74 -12.40
N LYS A 209 1.40 -0.87 -13.74
CA LYS A 209 2.25 -1.76 -14.58
C LYS A 209 3.74 -1.42 -14.53
N LYS A 210 4.09 -0.16 -14.30
CA LYS A 210 5.49 0.31 -14.17
C LYS A 210 5.81 0.68 -12.72
N TYR A 211 5.32 -0.12 -11.78
CA TYR A 211 5.52 0.13 -10.37
C TYR A 211 6.98 -0.09 -9.94
N ALA A 212 7.50 0.84 -9.15
CA ALA A 212 8.78 0.72 -8.47
C ALA A 212 8.56 1.03 -6.98
N PRO A 213 8.77 0.05 -6.09
CA PRO A 213 8.64 0.30 -4.64
C PRO A 213 9.74 1.22 -4.13
N ASN A 214 9.47 1.88 -3.01
CA ASN A 214 10.48 2.65 -2.30
C ASN A 214 11.65 1.76 -1.89
N PRO A 215 12.88 2.28 -1.87
CA PRO A 215 14.02 1.53 -1.36
C PRO A 215 13.86 1.22 0.14
N LEU A 216 14.49 0.12 0.60
CA LEU A 216 14.54 -0.17 2.03
C LEU A 216 15.35 0.89 2.78
N PRO A 217 14.96 1.27 4.00
CA PRO A 217 15.75 2.16 4.85
C PRO A 217 17.15 1.60 5.13
N LYS A 218 18.09 2.50 5.42
CA LYS A 218 19.53 2.24 5.59
C LYS A 218 19.89 1.20 6.68
N ASP A 219 19.07 1.05 7.70
CA ASP A 219 19.39 0.29 8.92
C ASP A 219 19.37 -1.24 8.78
N ASN A 220 19.05 -1.77 7.63
CA ASN A 220 19.05 -3.23 7.41
C ASN A 220 20.45 -3.82 7.16
N GLY A 221 21.52 -3.10 7.42
CA GLY A 221 22.90 -3.57 7.29
C GLY A 221 23.30 -3.96 5.86
N LEU A 222 22.54 -3.51 4.86
CA LEU A 222 22.81 -3.79 3.47
C LEU A 222 23.97 -2.94 2.97
N SER A 223 25.04 -3.61 2.61
CA SER A 223 26.25 -3.00 2.03
C SER A 223 26.18 -3.03 0.50
N PRO A 224 26.65 -1.98 -0.21
CA PRO A 224 26.83 -2.02 -1.66
C PRO A 224 27.86 -3.04 -2.11
N TYR A 225 28.66 -3.53 -1.17
CA TYR A 225 29.74 -4.46 -1.41
C TYR A 225 29.27 -5.91 -1.32
N HIS A 226 29.60 -6.72 -2.32
CA HIS A 226 29.29 -8.14 -2.41
C HIS A 226 30.56 -8.99 -2.19
N GLY A 227 30.40 -10.18 -1.63
CA GLY A 227 31.52 -11.14 -1.50
C GLY A 227 32.15 -11.46 -2.84
N MET A 228 33.49 -11.45 -2.92
CA MET A 228 34.22 -11.68 -4.16
C MET A 228 34.34 -13.16 -4.52
N ASN A 229 34.08 -14.08 -3.59
CA ASN A 229 34.07 -15.52 -3.83
C ASN A 229 32.93 -15.93 -4.78
N LEU A 230 33.21 -16.83 -5.72
CA LEU A 230 32.25 -17.38 -6.67
C LEU A 230 32.30 -18.91 -6.61
N ALA A 231 31.40 -19.48 -5.78
CA ALA A 231 31.39 -20.92 -5.49
C ALA A 231 30.75 -21.78 -6.59
N THR A 232 30.11 -21.16 -7.61
CA THR A 232 29.49 -21.87 -8.74
C THR A 232 30.50 -22.39 -9.78
N PHE A 233 31.76 -21.92 -9.68
CA PHE A 233 32.87 -22.34 -10.56
C PHE A 233 34.05 -22.83 -9.74
N ASN A 234 34.83 -23.75 -10.33
CA ASN A 234 36.03 -24.32 -9.75
C ASN A 234 37.30 -23.88 -10.50
N GLN A 235 38.46 -24.28 -9.96
CA GLN A 235 39.80 -23.97 -10.46
C GLN A 235 40.01 -24.39 -11.92
N LYS A 236 39.48 -25.55 -12.33
CA LYS A 236 39.57 -26.06 -13.70
C LYS A 236 38.81 -25.18 -14.70
N GLN A 237 37.61 -24.73 -14.30
CA GLN A 237 36.75 -23.96 -15.18
C GLN A 237 37.23 -22.53 -15.38
N ARG A 238 37.84 -21.92 -14.33
CA ARG A 238 38.29 -20.53 -14.36
C ARG A 238 39.66 -20.33 -13.71
N PRO A 239 40.72 -20.90 -14.26
CA PRO A 239 42.07 -20.84 -13.64
C PRO A 239 42.64 -19.43 -13.57
N ASN A 240 42.22 -18.48 -14.41
CA ASN A 240 42.64 -17.09 -14.35
C ASN A 240 42.04 -16.33 -13.15
N GLN A 241 40.99 -16.85 -12.54
CA GLN A 241 40.30 -16.28 -11.36
C GLN A 241 40.72 -16.96 -10.05
N VAL A 242 41.79 -17.76 -10.08
CA VAL A 242 42.41 -18.40 -8.92
C VAL A 242 43.80 -17.80 -8.71
N TYR A 243 43.89 -16.90 -7.75
CA TYR A 243 45.14 -16.19 -7.42
C TYR A 243 45.15 -15.75 -5.95
N PRO A 244 46.31 -15.61 -5.29
CA PRO A 244 46.42 -15.10 -3.93
C PRO A 244 46.37 -13.58 -3.93
N ILE A 245 45.78 -13.03 -2.87
CA ILE A 245 45.79 -11.61 -2.54
C ILE A 245 46.51 -11.47 -1.21
N PHE A 246 47.59 -10.66 -1.15
CA PHE A 246 48.41 -10.44 0.03
C PHE A 246 47.97 -9.12 0.69
N ILE A 247 47.70 -9.18 2.00
CA ILE A 247 47.10 -8.09 2.76
C ILE A 247 47.94 -7.87 4.02
N ASN A 248 48.34 -6.64 4.31
CA ASN A 248 49.10 -6.31 5.53
C ASN A 248 48.15 -6.20 6.76
N SER A 249 48.75 -6.00 7.94
CA SER A 249 48.06 -5.87 9.22
C SER A 249 47.09 -4.66 9.28
N LYS A 250 47.22 -3.69 8.37
CA LYS A 250 46.35 -2.51 8.24
C LYS A 250 45.17 -2.73 7.29
N GLY A 251 45.02 -3.94 6.71
CA GLY A 251 43.99 -4.26 5.75
C GLY A 251 44.20 -3.74 4.32
N GLN A 252 45.44 -3.35 3.99
CA GLN A 252 45.82 -2.87 2.65
C GLN A 252 46.32 -4.04 1.81
N VAL A 253 45.89 -4.10 0.54
CA VAL A 253 46.46 -5.04 -0.44
C VAL A 253 47.89 -4.60 -0.78
N VAL A 254 48.85 -5.45 -0.52
CA VAL A 254 50.28 -5.19 -0.77
C VAL A 254 50.65 -5.65 -2.16
N ARG A 255 50.17 -6.83 -2.56
CA ARG A 255 50.46 -7.42 -3.87
C ARG A 255 49.39 -8.45 -4.24
N VAL A 256 49.27 -8.71 -5.52
CA VAL A 256 48.48 -9.79 -6.08
C VAL A 256 49.43 -10.81 -6.72
N GLY A 257 49.24 -12.08 -6.40
CA GLY A 257 50.09 -13.13 -6.97
C GLY A 257 49.62 -13.58 -8.35
N LYS A 258 50.46 -14.40 -9.01
CA LYS A 258 50.13 -15.00 -10.31
C LYS A 258 48.84 -15.85 -10.22
N SER A 259 48.03 -15.78 -11.24
CA SER A 259 46.88 -16.68 -11.36
C SER A 259 47.33 -18.11 -11.68
N LEU A 260 46.51 -19.10 -11.32
CA LEU A 260 46.79 -20.51 -11.67
C LEU A 260 47.02 -20.69 -13.18
N LYS A 261 46.32 -19.95 -14.03
CA LYS A 261 46.52 -19.92 -15.47
C LYS A 261 47.92 -19.44 -15.83
N GLN A 262 48.41 -18.38 -15.12
CA GLN A 262 49.77 -17.85 -15.36
C GLN A 262 50.83 -18.79 -14.84
N LEU A 263 50.65 -19.44 -13.67
CA LEU A 263 51.59 -20.41 -13.12
C LEU A 263 51.79 -21.60 -14.08
N VAL A 264 50.70 -22.08 -14.72
CA VAL A 264 50.79 -23.14 -15.74
C VAL A 264 51.54 -22.64 -16.98
N LYS A 265 51.24 -21.44 -17.46
CA LYS A 265 51.92 -20.82 -18.62
C LYS A 265 53.41 -20.65 -18.41
N ASP A 266 53.81 -20.22 -17.20
CA ASP A 266 55.20 -19.99 -16.85
C ASP A 266 55.95 -21.30 -16.48
N GLY A 267 55.29 -22.45 -16.47
CA GLY A 267 55.85 -23.74 -16.10
C GLY A 267 56.06 -23.95 -14.60
N GLU A 268 55.57 -23.04 -13.78
CA GLU A 268 55.69 -23.09 -12.31
C GLU A 268 54.69 -24.06 -11.65
N TYR A 269 53.68 -24.48 -12.40
CA TYR A 269 52.74 -25.52 -12.01
C TYR A 269 52.47 -26.47 -13.18
N THR A 270 52.72 -27.75 -12.98
CA THR A 270 52.57 -28.78 -14.01
C THR A 270 51.49 -29.85 -13.67
N GLY A 271 50.85 -29.74 -12.49
CA GLY A 271 49.81 -30.66 -12.05
C GLY A 271 48.48 -30.39 -12.73
N LYS A 272 47.47 -31.23 -12.41
CA LYS A 272 46.10 -30.99 -12.86
C LYS A 272 45.50 -29.75 -12.14
N LEU A 273 44.76 -28.91 -12.85
CA LEU A 273 44.19 -27.68 -12.30
C LEU A 273 43.30 -27.94 -11.08
N GLU A 274 42.56 -29.03 -11.07
CA GLU A 274 41.69 -29.45 -9.97
C GLU A 274 42.45 -29.83 -8.69
N ASP A 275 43.73 -30.25 -8.82
CA ASP A 275 44.59 -30.69 -7.70
C ASP A 275 45.43 -29.56 -7.11
N PHE A 276 45.32 -28.35 -7.66
CA PHE A 276 46.04 -27.19 -7.15
C PHE A 276 45.62 -26.84 -5.73
N THR A 277 46.57 -26.81 -4.80
CA THR A 277 46.33 -26.50 -3.39
C THR A 277 46.73 -25.07 -3.05
N PHE A 278 45.96 -24.45 -2.20
CA PHE A 278 46.22 -23.06 -1.77
C PHE A 278 47.26 -23.02 -0.69
N ASP A 279 48.39 -22.34 -0.96
CA ASP A 279 49.50 -22.18 -0.02
C ASP A 279 49.27 -20.93 0.84
N TYR A 280 49.15 -21.10 2.16
CA TYR A 280 48.98 -20.04 3.15
C TYR A 280 50.30 -19.67 3.83
N ASN A 281 51.41 -20.37 3.55
CA ASN A 281 52.69 -20.19 4.24
C ASN A 281 53.65 -19.27 3.48
N ASN A 282 53.42 -19.04 2.19
CA ASN A 282 54.28 -18.18 1.37
C ASN A 282 53.92 -16.70 1.53
N VAL A 283 54.14 -16.14 2.72
CA VAL A 283 53.86 -14.76 3.11
C VAL A 283 55.11 -14.10 3.68
N GLN A 284 55.24 -12.78 3.49
CA GLN A 284 56.29 -11.99 4.13
C GLN A 284 55.86 -11.62 5.56
N GLU A 285 56.80 -11.17 6.37
CA GLU A 285 56.50 -10.72 7.73
C GLU A 285 55.47 -9.58 7.72
N GLY A 286 54.40 -9.75 8.50
CA GLY A 286 53.33 -8.77 8.57
C GLY A 286 52.24 -8.90 7.47
N GLU A 287 52.38 -9.85 6.54
CA GLU A 287 51.38 -10.14 5.50
C GLU A 287 50.48 -11.32 5.90
N SER A 288 49.27 -11.29 5.37
CA SER A 288 48.32 -12.42 5.33
C SER A 288 47.95 -12.69 3.90
N VAL A 289 47.84 -13.96 3.51
CA VAL A 289 47.37 -14.36 2.19
C VAL A 289 45.89 -14.74 2.23
N VAL A 290 45.13 -14.34 1.21
CA VAL A 290 43.70 -14.65 1.04
C VAL A 290 43.50 -15.34 -0.30
N TRP A 291 42.87 -16.50 -0.26
CA TRP A 291 42.55 -17.33 -1.42
C TRP A 291 41.00 -17.42 -1.63
N PRO A 292 40.53 -17.75 -2.86
CA PRO A 292 39.10 -17.91 -3.13
C PRO A 292 38.58 -19.22 -2.52
N VAL A 293 38.14 -19.13 -1.27
CA VAL A 293 37.63 -20.27 -0.49
C VAL A 293 36.23 -19.94 0.05
N SER A 294 35.31 -20.88 -0.10
CA SER A 294 33.98 -20.76 0.46
C SER A 294 33.98 -20.83 2.00
N ASP A 295 32.90 -20.42 2.65
CA ASP A 295 32.74 -20.53 4.12
C ASP A 295 32.81 -21.99 4.60
N LYS A 296 32.49 -22.95 3.74
CA LYS A 296 32.61 -24.39 4.02
C LYS A 296 34.03 -24.94 3.83
N GLY A 297 34.99 -24.09 3.43
CA GLY A 297 36.39 -24.47 3.24
C GLY A 297 36.71 -25.08 1.87
N PHE A 298 35.79 -25.05 0.91
CA PHE A 298 36.03 -25.58 -0.44
C PHE A 298 36.70 -24.55 -1.34
N PRO A 299 37.69 -24.91 -2.16
CA PRO A 299 38.23 -24.07 -3.20
C PRO A 299 37.15 -23.57 -4.16
N CYS A 300 37.18 -22.32 -4.49
CA CYS A 300 36.31 -21.68 -5.49
C CYS A 300 37.13 -20.71 -6.36
N VAL A 301 36.52 -19.73 -7.00
CA VAL A 301 37.22 -18.73 -7.81
C VAL A 301 36.84 -17.33 -7.37
N TRP A 302 37.66 -16.35 -7.69
CA TRP A 302 37.29 -14.95 -7.56
C TRP A 302 36.31 -14.52 -8.66
N ARG A 303 35.51 -13.48 -8.43
CA ARG A 303 34.63 -12.88 -9.46
C ARG A 303 35.40 -12.02 -10.46
N LEU A 304 36.56 -11.54 -10.08
CA LEU A 304 37.40 -10.65 -10.88
C LEU A 304 38.70 -11.37 -11.25
N GLU A 305 39.26 -11.03 -12.41
CA GLU A 305 40.62 -11.42 -12.81
C GLU A 305 41.63 -10.48 -12.16
N PRO A 306 42.94 -10.88 -12.02
CA PRO A 306 43.94 -10.12 -11.31
C PRO A 306 44.04 -8.65 -11.74
N THR A 307 44.19 -8.38 -13.02
CA THR A 307 44.35 -7.02 -13.58
C THR A 307 43.13 -6.15 -13.30
N ARG A 308 41.94 -6.74 -13.36
CA ARG A 308 40.71 -6.02 -13.02
C ARG A 308 40.60 -5.77 -11.52
N PHE A 309 40.97 -6.73 -10.69
CA PHE A 309 40.98 -6.57 -9.25
C PHE A 309 41.92 -5.39 -8.84
N GLU A 310 43.13 -5.35 -9.38
CA GLU A 310 44.11 -4.27 -9.10
C GLU A 310 43.55 -2.91 -9.52
N SER A 311 42.98 -2.80 -10.70
CA SER A 311 42.33 -1.58 -11.18
C SER A 311 41.17 -1.14 -10.30
N ASP A 312 40.28 -2.07 -9.95
CA ASP A 312 39.11 -1.78 -9.12
C ASP A 312 39.51 -1.46 -7.67
N TYR A 313 40.60 -2.06 -7.15
CA TYR A 313 41.15 -1.74 -5.84
C TYR A 313 41.73 -0.32 -5.82
N ALA A 314 42.52 0.06 -6.79
CA ALA A 314 43.11 1.40 -6.88
C ALA A 314 42.03 2.50 -6.95
N LYS A 315 40.91 2.21 -7.60
CA LYS A 315 39.74 3.11 -7.69
C LYS A 315 38.88 3.14 -6.41
N GLY A 316 39.12 2.23 -5.47
CA GLY A 316 38.35 2.12 -4.24
C GLY A 316 37.07 1.28 -4.34
N TYR A 317 36.90 0.48 -5.38
CA TYR A 317 35.73 -0.37 -5.60
C TYR A 317 35.83 -1.74 -4.91
N ILE A 318 36.93 -1.99 -4.21
CA ILE A 318 37.20 -3.19 -3.41
C ILE A 318 37.22 -2.81 -1.93
N ARG A 319 36.62 -3.62 -1.09
CA ARG A 319 36.64 -3.49 0.36
C ARG A 319 37.26 -4.72 1.01
N ILE A 320 38.17 -4.52 1.91
CA ILE A 320 38.82 -5.57 2.71
C ILE A 320 38.29 -5.44 4.14
N ILE A 321 37.75 -6.51 4.69
CA ILE A 321 37.27 -6.55 6.08
C ILE A 321 37.79 -7.79 6.80
N PRO A 322 37.95 -7.77 8.13
CA PRO A 322 38.29 -8.98 8.89
C PRO A 322 37.26 -10.10 8.63
N ALA A 323 37.76 -11.32 8.46
CA ALA A 323 36.88 -12.46 8.23
C ALA A 323 36.11 -12.84 9.50
N LYS A 324 34.79 -13.13 9.37
CA LYS A 324 33.96 -13.63 10.48
C LYS A 324 34.31 -15.09 10.75
N LYS A 325 35.00 -15.39 11.85
CA LYS A 325 35.47 -16.75 12.19
C LYS A 325 34.42 -17.68 12.80
N LYS A 326 33.22 -17.21 13.14
CA LYS A 326 32.20 -18.02 13.79
C LYS A 326 31.64 -19.07 12.82
N ASN A 327 31.94 -20.36 13.05
CA ASN A 327 31.49 -21.51 12.26
C ASN A 327 32.01 -21.61 10.80
N SER A 328 33.07 -20.89 10.43
CA SER A 328 33.69 -20.99 9.09
C SER A 328 34.90 -21.91 9.10
N LYS A 329 34.98 -22.81 8.10
CA LYS A 329 36.17 -23.65 7.82
C LYS A 329 37.17 -22.92 6.92
N ASN A 330 36.90 -21.68 6.54
CA ASN A 330 37.76 -20.84 5.73
C ASN A 330 38.96 -20.35 6.58
N LYS A 331 40.19 -20.54 6.08
CA LYS A 331 41.44 -20.13 6.76
C LYS A 331 41.76 -18.66 6.55
N ASN A 332 41.11 -17.96 5.65
CA ASN A 332 41.39 -16.55 5.38
C ASN A 332 41.18 -15.68 6.62
N THR A 333 42.10 -14.75 6.85
CA THR A 333 42.03 -13.74 7.92
C THR A 333 41.17 -12.54 7.51
N TYR A 334 41.04 -12.31 6.21
CA TYR A 334 40.24 -11.22 5.63
C TYR A 334 39.20 -11.76 4.64
N SER A 335 38.13 -11.01 4.48
CA SER A 335 37.13 -11.19 3.45
C SER A 335 37.28 -10.07 2.43
N VAL A 336 37.26 -10.45 1.15
CA VAL A 336 37.36 -9.51 0.02
C VAL A 336 35.99 -9.29 -0.56
N GLN A 337 35.59 -8.04 -0.70
CA GLN A 337 34.31 -7.62 -1.24
C GLN A 337 34.51 -6.63 -2.40
N PHE A 338 33.55 -6.54 -3.30
CA PHE A 338 33.62 -5.70 -4.49
C PHE A 338 32.29 -5.01 -4.79
N LEU A 339 32.33 -3.87 -5.47
CA LEU A 339 31.15 -3.20 -6.02
C LEU A 339 30.74 -3.84 -7.35
N SER A 340 29.43 -4.03 -7.56
CA SER A 340 28.92 -4.52 -8.83
C SER A 340 29.08 -3.48 -9.95
N LYS A 341 29.15 -3.93 -11.22
CA LYS A 341 29.24 -3.03 -12.40
C LYS A 341 28.12 -1.98 -12.43
N GLY A 342 26.92 -2.33 -11.97
CA GLY A 342 25.79 -1.40 -11.92
C GLY A 342 26.00 -0.27 -10.92
N ILE A 343 26.59 -0.56 -9.76
CA ILE A 343 26.96 0.44 -8.75
C ILE A 343 28.09 1.32 -9.25
N ILE A 344 29.15 0.71 -9.81
CA ILE A 344 30.30 1.43 -10.37
C ILE A 344 29.83 2.45 -11.42
N LYS A 345 28.95 2.06 -12.36
CA LYS A 345 28.39 2.99 -13.35
C LYS A 345 27.63 4.17 -12.72
N LYS A 346 26.93 3.95 -11.61
CA LYS A 346 26.20 5.03 -10.90
C LYS A 346 27.17 5.97 -10.19
N ILE A 347 28.31 5.47 -9.69
CA ILE A 347 29.39 6.29 -9.11
C ILE A 347 30.04 7.11 -10.23
N GLU A 348 30.48 6.46 -11.31
CA GLU A 348 31.16 7.10 -12.44
C GLU A 348 30.28 8.14 -13.16
N SER A 349 28.96 7.97 -13.16
CA SER A 349 27.98 8.95 -13.70
C SER A 349 27.62 10.08 -12.73
N GLY A 350 28.19 10.10 -11.51
CA GLY A 350 27.86 11.09 -10.48
C GLY A 350 26.49 10.91 -9.82
N LYS A 351 25.77 9.82 -10.13
CA LYS A 351 24.47 9.52 -9.51
C LYS A 351 24.62 9.16 -8.03
N PHE A 352 25.73 8.52 -7.66
CA PHE A 352 26.08 8.26 -6.28
C PHE A 352 27.29 9.13 -5.89
N LYS A 353 27.11 9.93 -4.84
CA LYS A 353 28.22 10.64 -4.20
C LYS A 353 29.00 9.66 -3.33
N THR A 354 30.32 9.81 -3.29
CA THR A 354 31.21 8.90 -2.55
C THR A 354 32.21 9.69 -1.74
N TYR A 355 32.68 9.09 -0.65
CA TYR A 355 33.76 9.60 0.15
C TYR A 355 34.73 8.46 0.54
N ARG A 356 35.92 8.80 0.95
CA ARG A 356 36.92 7.85 1.50
C ARG A 356 36.94 7.94 3.01
N PRO A 357 36.49 6.89 3.74
CA PRO A 357 36.47 6.93 5.20
C PRO A 357 37.86 6.89 5.84
N SER A 358 38.89 6.51 5.07
CA SER A 358 40.27 6.40 5.52
C SER A 358 41.22 6.75 4.39
N GLU A 359 42.31 7.45 4.72
CA GLU A 359 43.42 7.68 3.79
C GLU A 359 44.31 6.44 3.61
N LEU A 360 44.24 5.48 4.55
CA LEU A 360 45.09 4.29 4.55
C LEU A 360 44.66 3.22 3.55
N VAL A 361 43.32 3.15 3.25
CA VAL A 361 42.77 2.18 2.30
C VAL A 361 41.96 2.92 1.24
N PRO A 362 42.04 2.52 -0.05
CA PRO A 362 41.38 3.25 -1.14
C PRO A 362 39.87 3.06 -1.18
N THR A 363 39.29 2.24 -0.29
CA THR A 363 37.87 1.89 -0.29
C THR A 363 36.97 3.13 -0.28
N LEU A 364 36.01 3.19 -1.20
CA LEU A 364 34.98 4.22 -1.26
C LEU A 364 33.78 3.80 -0.45
N GLU A 365 33.18 4.72 0.29
CA GLU A 365 31.84 4.58 0.84
C GLU A 365 30.88 5.48 0.04
N ILE A 366 29.64 5.04 -0.13
CA ILE A 366 28.62 5.80 -0.85
C ILE A 366 27.81 6.58 0.18
N GLU A 367 27.74 7.91 -0.01
CA GLU A 367 26.89 8.77 0.79
C GLU A 367 25.43 8.32 0.60
N ASP A 368 24.70 8.21 1.69
CA ASP A 368 23.29 7.85 1.68
C ASP A 368 22.96 6.62 0.83
N TYR A 369 23.87 5.62 0.82
CA TYR A 369 23.61 4.39 0.11
C TYR A 369 22.33 3.73 0.64
N MET A 370 21.29 3.94 -0.11
CA MET A 370 20.09 3.14 -0.01
C MET A 370 20.32 1.90 -0.86
N SER A 371 20.30 0.73 -0.26
CA SER A 371 20.39 -0.48 -1.06
C SER A 371 19.32 -0.39 -2.12
N GLY A 372 19.71 -0.45 -3.38
CA GLY A 372 18.77 -0.35 -4.51
C GLY A 372 17.86 -1.56 -4.63
N GLY A 373 17.31 -2.04 -3.52
CA GLY A 373 16.21 -2.95 -3.45
C GLY A 373 14.93 -2.25 -3.90
N THR A 374 14.86 -1.90 -5.20
CA THR A 374 13.64 -1.43 -5.85
C THR A 374 12.69 -2.60 -6.15
N THR A 375 12.87 -3.73 -5.50
CA THR A 375 12.01 -4.93 -5.64
C THR A 375 11.52 -5.36 -4.27
N ILE A 376 10.29 -5.84 -4.23
CA ILE A 376 9.72 -6.52 -3.08
C ILE A 376 9.84 -8.03 -3.33
N ASP A 377 10.39 -8.78 -2.38
CA ASP A 377 10.44 -10.23 -2.47
C ASP A 377 9.02 -10.82 -2.44
N THR A 378 8.79 -11.87 -3.22
CA THR A 378 7.47 -12.52 -3.25
C THR A 378 7.29 -13.56 -2.13
N ILE A 379 8.30 -13.72 -1.28
CA ILE A 379 8.26 -14.61 -0.10
C ILE A 379 8.83 -13.84 1.10
N PHE A 380 7.98 -13.60 2.09
CA PHE A 380 8.34 -12.97 3.35
C PHE A 380 8.55 -14.03 4.43
N THR A 381 9.77 -14.15 4.92
CA THR A 381 10.16 -15.21 5.89
C THR A 381 10.62 -14.67 7.24
N ASN A 382 10.63 -13.35 7.44
CA ASN A 382 11.08 -12.75 8.69
C ASN A 382 10.19 -13.21 9.86
N LYS A 383 10.80 -13.65 10.94
CA LYS A 383 10.09 -14.08 12.16
C LYS A 383 9.31 -12.96 12.85
N ALA A 384 9.68 -11.69 12.58
CA ALA A 384 8.94 -10.53 13.04
C ALA A 384 7.51 -10.44 12.45
N TYR A 385 7.25 -11.16 11.34
CA TYR A 385 5.92 -11.20 10.69
C TYR A 385 5.01 -12.31 11.22
N TYR A 386 5.48 -13.11 12.19
CA TYR A 386 4.65 -14.17 12.76
C TYR A 386 3.48 -13.58 13.57
N THR A 387 2.30 -14.17 13.43
CA THR A 387 1.08 -13.76 14.13
C THR A 387 1.28 -13.66 15.66
N ALA A 388 2.17 -14.50 16.21
CA ALA A 388 2.53 -14.42 17.62
C ALA A 388 3.10 -13.05 18.03
N LYS A 389 3.79 -12.35 17.12
CA LYS A 389 4.33 -11.00 17.39
C LYS A 389 3.23 -9.96 17.52
N GLY A 390 2.20 -10.03 16.69
CA GLY A 390 1.02 -9.20 16.86
C GLY A 390 0.33 -9.41 18.23
N LYS A 391 0.24 -10.66 18.70
CA LYS A 391 -0.27 -10.95 20.05
C LYS A 391 0.63 -10.39 21.17
N GLU A 392 1.96 -10.51 21.03
CA GLU A 392 2.92 -9.90 21.97
C GLU A 392 2.73 -8.36 22.05
N GLU A 393 2.48 -7.71 20.91
CA GLU A 393 2.19 -6.27 20.84
C GLU A 393 0.87 -5.92 21.55
N MET A 394 -0.19 -6.73 21.38
CA MET A 394 -1.45 -6.52 22.08
C MET A 394 -1.31 -6.69 23.60
N ILE A 395 -0.52 -7.65 24.05
CA ILE A 395 -0.19 -7.82 25.47
C ILE A 395 0.56 -6.59 26.01
N ALA A 396 1.53 -6.07 25.25
CA ALA A 396 2.27 -4.88 25.67
C ALA A 396 1.37 -3.64 25.77
N LEU A 397 0.40 -3.52 24.85
CA LEU A 397 -0.55 -2.41 24.83
C LEU A 397 -1.64 -2.51 25.90
N PHE A 398 -2.24 -3.69 26.09
CA PHE A 398 -3.46 -3.85 26.89
C PHE A 398 -3.28 -4.70 28.16
N GLY A 399 -2.17 -5.42 28.29
CA GLY A 399 -1.91 -6.32 29.41
C GLY A 399 -2.65 -7.66 29.32
N ASP A 400 -3.44 -7.88 28.25
CA ASP A 400 -4.27 -9.07 28.07
C ASP A 400 -4.03 -9.69 26.68
N LYS A 401 -3.88 -11.03 26.65
CA LYS A 401 -3.65 -11.80 25.42
C LYS A 401 -4.93 -12.13 24.64
N GLU A 402 -6.09 -12.02 25.28
CA GLU A 402 -7.39 -12.39 24.70
C GLU A 402 -8.15 -11.20 24.12
N VAL A 403 -7.58 -9.98 24.22
CA VAL A 403 -8.22 -8.73 23.73
C VAL A 403 -8.57 -8.80 22.25
N PHE A 404 -7.71 -9.46 21.44
CA PHE A 404 -7.97 -9.65 20.01
C PHE A 404 -7.31 -10.94 19.49
N SER A 405 -8.06 -11.75 18.72
CA SER A 405 -7.64 -13.11 18.40
C SER A 405 -6.49 -13.20 17.40
N TYR A 406 -6.50 -12.36 16.35
CA TYR A 406 -5.57 -12.46 15.21
C TYR A 406 -5.02 -11.11 14.75
N PRO A 407 -4.33 -10.34 15.62
CA PRO A 407 -3.75 -9.06 15.23
C PRO A 407 -2.60 -9.28 14.24
N LYS A 408 -2.55 -8.47 13.18
CA LYS A 408 -1.38 -8.45 12.30
C LYS A 408 -0.19 -7.83 13.03
N PRO A 409 1.04 -8.33 12.81
CA PRO A 409 2.25 -7.73 13.39
C PRO A 409 2.53 -6.35 12.79
N VAL A 410 2.88 -5.38 13.62
CA VAL A 410 3.26 -4.01 13.19
C VAL A 410 4.44 -4.06 12.25
N ALA A 411 5.44 -4.89 12.53
CA ALA A 411 6.63 -5.03 11.69
C ALA A 411 6.31 -5.40 10.23
N LEU A 412 5.31 -6.27 10.00
CA LEU A 412 4.88 -6.63 8.65
C LEU A 412 4.29 -5.42 7.92
N LEU A 413 3.38 -4.70 8.58
CA LEU A 413 2.72 -3.55 7.96
C LEU A 413 3.67 -2.37 7.80
N SER A 414 4.58 -2.11 8.76
CA SER A 414 5.60 -1.07 8.62
C SER A 414 6.50 -1.33 7.40
N ASP A 415 6.99 -2.57 7.23
CA ASP A 415 7.81 -2.92 6.05
C ASP A 415 7.03 -2.76 4.74
N VAL A 416 5.78 -3.24 4.69
CA VAL A 416 4.94 -3.13 3.50
C VAL A 416 4.62 -1.67 3.18
N LEU A 417 4.17 -0.89 4.16
CA LEU A 417 3.77 0.50 3.97
C LEU A 417 4.97 1.39 3.61
N SER A 418 6.14 1.19 4.21
CA SER A 418 7.36 1.93 3.85
C SER A 418 7.76 1.73 2.38
N ARG A 419 7.45 0.55 1.80
CA ARG A 419 7.76 0.22 0.40
C ARG A 419 6.80 0.83 -0.61
N VAL A 420 5.60 1.24 -0.18
CA VAL A 420 4.53 1.70 -1.08
C VAL A 420 4.07 3.13 -0.85
N MET A 421 4.45 3.75 0.29
CA MET A 421 4.03 5.09 0.68
C MET A 421 5.21 6.05 0.78
N ASN A 422 5.03 7.27 0.30
CA ASN A 422 5.90 8.40 0.60
C ASN A 422 5.50 9.03 1.94
N SER A 423 6.27 10.03 2.39
CA SER A 423 6.11 10.66 3.71
C SER A 423 4.79 11.39 3.96
N ASP A 424 4.06 11.77 2.91
CA ASP A 424 2.81 12.55 3.01
C ASP A 424 1.58 11.80 2.46
N ASP A 425 1.73 10.51 2.12
CA ASP A 425 0.67 9.72 1.52
C ASP A 425 -0.40 9.30 2.54
N ILE A 426 -1.59 8.95 2.02
CA ILE A 426 -2.72 8.45 2.81
C ILE A 426 -2.85 6.94 2.61
N VAL A 427 -2.97 6.19 3.73
CA VAL A 427 -3.42 4.80 3.70
C VAL A 427 -4.86 4.68 4.17
N LEU A 428 -5.63 3.87 3.47
CA LEU A 428 -6.99 3.47 3.85
C LEU A 428 -7.00 1.98 4.22
N ASP A 429 -7.59 1.67 5.38
CA ASP A 429 -7.87 0.30 5.81
C ASP A 429 -9.35 0.19 6.21
N SER A 430 -10.13 -0.50 5.37
CA SER A 430 -11.57 -0.65 5.60
C SER A 430 -11.96 -1.91 6.37
N PHE A 431 -10.96 -2.65 6.90
CA PHE A 431 -11.13 -3.79 7.78
C PHE A 431 -10.12 -3.64 8.94
N ALA A 432 -10.23 -2.52 9.67
CA ALA A 432 -9.19 -2.06 10.58
C ALA A 432 -8.87 -3.01 11.74
N GLY A 433 -9.83 -3.82 12.17
CA GLY A 433 -9.65 -4.77 13.26
C GLY A 433 -9.07 -4.10 14.50
N SER A 434 -7.92 -4.58 14.95
CA SER A 434 -7.24 -3.99 16.11
C SER A 434 -6.49 -2.68 15.85
N GLY A 435 -6.51 -2.11 14.63
CA GLY A 435 -5.85 -0.84 14.31
C GLY A 435 -4.34 -0.93 14.05
N THR A 436 -3.84 -2.07 13.60
CA THR A 436 -2.41 -2.27 13.33
C THR A 436 -1.88 -1.33 12.24
N THR A 437 -2.69 -1.03 11.22
CA THR A 437 -2.32 -0.11 10.13
C THR A 437 -2.00 1.29 10.65
N ALA A 438 -2.82 1.84 11.55
CA ALA A 438 -2.54 3.13 12.19
C ALA A 438 -1.27 3.11 13.04
N HIS A 439 -1.05 2.02 13.81
CA HIS A 439 0.16 1.85 14.60
C HIS A 439 1.42 1.85 13.71
N ALA A 440 1.39 1.14 12.58
CA ALA A 440 2.49 1.10 11.62
C ALA A 440 2.76 2.49 11.00
N VAL A 441 1.71 3.24 10.65
CA VAL A 441 1.85 4.60 10.11
C VAL A 441 2.47 5.56 11.12
N LEU A 442 1.98 5.55 12.36
CA LEU A 442 2.52 6.41 13.42
C LEU A 442 3.99 6.11 13.70
N LYS A 443 4.35 4.82 13.73
CA LYS A 443 5.73 4.39 13.90
C LYS A 443 6.64 4.84 12.74
N LEU A 444 6.20 4.69 11.49
CA LEU A 444 6.95 5.16 10.32
C LEU A 444 7.14 6.68 10.35
N ASN A 445 6.12 7.44 10.75
CA ASN A 445 6.23 8.90 10.88
C ASN A 445 7.22 9.32 11.99
N GLU A 446 7.31 8.55 13.08
CA GLU A 446 8.30 8.77 14.13
C GLU A 446 9.73 8.46 13.63
N GLU A 447 9.89 7.38 12.84
CA GLU A 447 11.20 6.92 12.34
C GLU A 447 11.81 7.85 11.27
N ASP A 448 10.98 8.45 10.41
CA ASP A 448 11.46 9.25 9.25
C ASP A 448 10.94 10.69 9.23
N GLU A 449 10.35 11.18 10.35
CA GLU A 449 9.73 12.51 10.49
C GLU A 449 8.64 12.77 9.42
N GLY A 450 8.01 11.72 8.93
CA GLY A 450 6.96 11.77 7.92
C GLY A 450 5.63 12.29 8.46
N ASN A 451 4.70 12.57 7.55
CA ASN A 451 3.35 13.07 7.85
C ASN A 451 2.26 12.22 7.19
N ARG A 452 2.54 10.91 7.00
CA ARG A 452 1.55 9.96 6.47
C ARG A 452 0.28 10.00 7.28
N LYS A 453 -0.85 9.81 6.59
CA LYS A 453 -2.18 9.79 7.22
C LYS A 453 -2.81 8.42 7.06
N PHE A 454 -3.69 8.09 8.03
CA PHE A 454 -4.48 6.87 7.96
C PHE A 454 -5.99 7.19 8.02
N ILE A 455 -6.77 6.37 7.32
CA ILE A 455 -8.21 6.29 7.42
C ILE A 455 -8.55 4.85 7.73
N LEU A 456 -9.07 4.60 8.93
CA LEU A 456 -9.50 3.28 9.37
C LEU A 456 -11.02 3.21 9.37
N VAL A 457 -11.58 2.09 8.93
CA VAL A 457 -13.00 1.79 9.08
C VAL A 457 -13.16 0.46 9.80
N GLU A 458 -13.96 0.46 10.86
CA GLU A 458 -14.29 -0.73 11.64
C GLU A 458 -15.78 -0.76 11.94
N MET A 459 -16.44 -1.87 11.62
CA MET A 459 -17.88 -1.98 11.80
C MET A 459 -18.31 -2.51 13.17
N MET A 460 -17.39 -3.15 13.87
CA MET A 460 -17.67 -3.82 15.12
C MET A 460 -17.72 -2.84 16.30
N ASP A 461 -18.51 -3.18 17.32
CA ASP A 461 -18.68 -2.36 18.53
C ASP A 461 -17.37 -2.08 19.28
N TYR A 462 -16.33 -2.88 19.04
CA TYR A 462 -15.01 -2.64 19.62
C TYR A 462 -14.19 -1.53 18.91
N ALA A 463 -14.73 -0.90 17.87
CA ALA A 463 -14.04 0.18 17.14
C ALA A 463 -13.53 1.30 18.06
N GLU A 464 -14.31 1.68 19.08
CA GLU A 464 -13.91 2.68 20.07
C GLU A 464 -13.02 2.10 21.16
N THR A 465 -13.42 0.96 21.75
CA THR A 465 -12.79 0.40 22.95
C THR A 465 -11.48 -0.35 22.68
N LEU A 466 -11.26 -0.78 21.45
CA LEU A 466 -10.06 -1.49 21.04
C LEU A 466 -9.29 -0.75 19.95
N THR A 467 -9.89 -0.52 18.76
CA THR A 467 -9.19 0.06 17.63
C THR A 467 -8.70 1.47 17.95
N ALA A 468 -9.61 2.36 18.38
CA ALA A 468 -9.26 3.73 18.75
C ALA A 468 -8.39 3.79 20.02
N GLU A 469 -8.65 2.93 20.99
CA GLU A 469 -7.86 2.86 22.23
C GLU A 469 -6.42 2.42 21.96
N ARG A 470 -6.18 1.46 21.07
CA ARG A 470 -4.81 1.12 20.63
C ARG A 470 -4.09 2.33 20.08
N VAL A 471 -4.73 3.09 19.18
CA VAL A 471 -4.13 4.27 18.56
C VAL A 471 -3.84 5.35 19.61
N LYS A 472 -4.74 5.58 20.58
CA LYS A 472 -4.49 6.50 21.70
C LYS A 472 -3.24 6.11 22.50
N ARG A 473 -3.09 4.82 22.82
CA ARG A 473 -1.92 4.31 23.57
C ARG A 473 -0.64 4.45 22.78
N VAL A 474 -0.65 4.18 21.49
CA VAL A 474 0.52 4.38 20.63
C VAL A 474 0.93 5.86 20.61
N ILE A 475 -0.03 6.77 20.49
CA ILE A 475 0.22 8.22 20.48
C ILE A 475 0.78 8.71 21.83
N SER A 476 0.25 8.20 22.94
CA SER A 476 0.60 8.67 24.31
C SER A 476 1.79 7.94 24.93
N GLY A 477 2.14 6.77 24.41
CA GLY A 477 3.06 5.83 25.04
C GLY A 477 2.33 4.76 25.86
N TYR A 478 2.96 3.59 26.01
CA TYR A 478 2.39 2.44 26.70
C TYR A 478 3.47 1.57 27.34
N GLY A 479 3.06 0.55 28.09
CA GLY A 479 3.95 -0.35 28.82
C GLY A 479 4.19 0.12 30.25
N GLN A 480 4.94 -0.68 31.03
CA GLN A 480 5.27 -0.42 32.43
C GLN A 480 6.72 -0.85 32.75
N GLY A 481 7.35 -0.18 33.71
CA GLY A 481 8.71 -0.49 34.13
C GLY A 481 9.72 -0.40 32.99
N ASP A 482 10.57 -1.41 32.85
CA ASP A 482 11.61 -1.46 31.80
C ASP A 482 11.06 -1.69 30.37
N LYS A 483 9.75 -1.88 30.22
CA LYS A 483 9.07 -2.10 28.94
C LYS A 483 8.24 -0.90 28.48
N VAL A 484 8.53 0.28 29.00
CA VAL A 484 7.88 1.51 28.58
C VAL A 484 8.27 1.83 27.13
N VAL A 485 7.27 2.05 26.27
CA VAL A 485 7.41 2.54 24.91
C VAL A 485 6.94 4.00 24.89
N ALA A 486 7.81 4.89 24.42
CA ALA A 486 7.45 6.30 24.28
C ALA A 486 6.31 6.48 23.30
N GLY A 487 5.52 7.54 23.47
CA GLY A 487 4.46 7.86 22.54
C GLY A 487 5.00 8.47 21.24
N THR A 488 4.44 8.05 20.10
CA THR A 488 4.80 8.59 18.79
C THR A 488 4.30 10.02 18.56
N GLY A 489 3.41 10.52 19.43
CA GLY A 489 2.69 11.75 19.16
C GLY A 489 1.66 11.61 18.04
N GLY A 490 1.16 12.76 17.55
CA GLY A 490 0.12 12.81 16.52
C GLY A 490 -1.29 12.92 17.09
N GLY A 491 -2.29 12.55 16.28
CA GLY A 491 -3.70 12.62 16.67
C GLY A 491 -4.63 12.06 15.60
N PHE A 492 -5.92 11.89 15.94
CA PHE A 492 -6.96 11.44 15.03
C PHE A 492 -8.36 11.92 15.45
N GLY A 493 -9.28 11.96 14.48
CA GLY A 493 -10.71 12.13 14.73
C GLY A 493 -11.42 10.76 14.73
N TYR A 494 -12.36 10.60 15.66
CA TYR A 494 -13.28 9.45 15.67
C TYR A 494 -14.62 9.85 15.10
N TYR A 495 -15.09 9.09 14.13
CA TYR A 495 -16.28 9.38 13.34
C TYR A 495 -17.28 8.23 13.39
N GLU A 496 -18.54 8.56 13.23
CA GLU A 496 -19.62 7.61 12.97
C GLU A 496 -20.35 7.95 11.68
N LEU A 497 -21.05 6.95 11.14
CA LEU A 497 -21.93 7.12 10.00
C LEU A 497 -23.23 7.78 10.47
N GLY A 498 -23.43 9.04 10.08
CA GLY A 498 -24.65 9.79 10.34
C GLY A 498 -25.76 9.49 9.33
N GLU A 499 -26.68 10.44 9.21
CA GLU A 499 -27.81 10.36 8.32
C GLU A 499 -27.41 10.26 6.83
N PRO A 500 -28.22 9.58 5.99
CA PRO A 500 -28.01 9.57 4.56
C PRO A 500 -28.27 10.95 3.94
N LEU A 501 -27.51 11.28 2.89
CA LEU A 501 -27.69 12.52 2.13
C LEU A 501 -29.02 12.57 1.36
N MET A 502 -29.53 11.41 0.99
CA MET A 502 -30.82 11.28 0.31
C MET A 502 -31.73 10.35 1.11
N ASN A 503 -32.97 10.71 1.28
CA ASN A 503 -34.05 9.86 1.77
C ASN A 503 -34.85 9.35 0.55
N GLY A 504 -34.47 8.18 0.02
CA GLY A 504 -34.93 7.74 -1.30
C GLY A 504 -34.41 8.70 -2.39
N ASP A 505 -35.31 9.26 -3.17
CA ASP A 505 -34.98 10.20 -4.27
C ASP A 505 -34.97 11.68 -3.82
N VAL A 506 -35.12 11.94 -2.52
CA VAL A 506 -35.29 13.30 -1.98
C VAL A 506 -34.10 13.68 -1.09
N LEU A 507 -33.63 14.92 -1.23
CA LEU A 507 -32.56 15.45 -0.41
C LEU A 507 -32.94 15.49 1.08
N ASN A 508 -32.07 14.98 1.96
CA ASN A 508 -32.27 15.07 3.40
C ASN A 508 -31.99 16.48 3.90
N GLU A 509 -33.03 17.28 4.06
CA GLU A 509 -32.95 18.67 4.49
C GLU A 509 -32.52 18.87 5.96
N ASN A 510 -32.45 17.79 6.75
CA ASN A 510 -32.01 17.89 8.15
C ASN A 510 -30.49 18.06 8.25
N LEU A 511 -29.76 17.78 7.17
CA LEU A 511 -28.31 17.85 7.15
C LEU A 511 -27.76 19.27 7.14
N PRO A 512 -26.50 19.47 7.59
CA PRO A 512 -25.77 20.72 7.39
C PRO A 512 -25.59 21.03 5.91
N VAL A 513 -25.81 22.30 5.53
CA VAL A 513 -25.72 22.74 4.12
C VAL A 513 -24.36 22.47 3.52
N GLU A 514 -23.30 22.59 4.31
CA GLU A 514 -21.92 22.37 3.90
C GLU A 514 -21.71 20.92 3.42
N LYS A 515 -22.35 19.95 4.07
CA LYS A 515 -22.26 18.53 3.68
C LYS A 515 -22.99 18.26 2.38
N ILE A 516 -24.11 18.91 2.17
CA ILE A 516 -24.86 18.84 0.91
C ILE A 516 -24.03 19.47 -0.23
N ARG A 517 -23.41 20.62 0.02
CA ARG A 517 -22.51 21.31 -0.92
C ARG A 517 -21.32 20.44 -1.33
N GLU A 518 -20.66 19.80 -0.37
CA GLU A 518 -19.55 18.88 -0.59
C GLU A 518 -19.98 17.70 -1.50
N TYR A 519 -21.14 17.14 -1.26
CA TYR A 519 -21.72 16.07 -2.08
C TYR A 519 -22.05 16.52 -3.51
N VAL A 520 -22.73 17.66 -3.68
CA VAL A 520 -23.07 18.20 -5.01
C VAL A 520 -21.82 18.50 -5.81
N TRP A 521 -20.80 19.09 -5.16
CA TRP A 521 -19.50 19.34 -5.78
C TRP A 521 -18.86 18.06 -6.31
N HIS A 522 -18.77 17.04 -5.46
CA HIS A 522 -18.21 15.75 -5.87
C HIS A 522 -19.00 15.11 -7.03
N THR A 523 -20.31 15.14 -6.96
CA THR A 523 -21.17 14.55 -8.01
C THR A 523 -20.94 15.19 -9.39
N GLU A 524 -20.68 16.50 -9.41
CA GLU A 524 -20.46 17.27 -10.65
C GLU A 524 -19.01 17.19 -11.16
N THR A 525 -18.04 17.22 -10.26
CA THR A 525 -16.62 17.37 -10.60
C THR A 525 -15.80 16.11 -10.36
N ARG A 526 -16.40 15.05 -9.79
CA ARG A 526 -15.70 13.84 -9.31
C ARG A 526 -14.53 14.17 -8.38
N GLY A 527 -14.70 15.21 -7.55
CA GLY A 527 -13.67 15.65 -6.61
C GLY A 527 -12.52 16.45 -7.22
N THR A 528 -12.58 16.81 -8.49
CA THR A 528 -11.59 17.71 -9.10
C THR A 528 -11.72 19.09 -8.49
N GLY A 529 -10.60 19.66 -7.98
CA GLY A 529 -10.60 20.93 -7.27
C GLY A 529 -11.19 20.85 -5.85
N ASN A 530 -11.20 21.97 -5.15
CA ASN A 530 -11.73 22.10 -3.80
C ASN A 530 -13.05 22.88 -3.82
N VAL A 531 -14.05 22.38 -3.07
CA VAL A 531 -15.30 23.13 -2.84
C VAL A 531 -14.99 24.39 -2.01
N GLN A 532 -15.47 25.56 -2.47
CA GLN A 532 -15.35 26.77 -1.69
C GLN A 532 -16.25 26.70 -0.45
N GLN A 533 -15.70 27.03 0.72
CA GLN A 533 -16.51 27.14 1.93
C GLN A 533 -17.41 28.38 1.86
N VAL A 534 -18.58 28.32 2.49
CA VAL A 534 -19.51 29.46 2.53
C VAL A 534 -18.85 30.72 3.12
N ALA A 535 -17.97 30.54 4.10
CA ALA A 535 -17.20 31.61 4.70
C ALA A 535 -16.23 32.31 3.74
N ASP A 536 -15.69 31.57 2.76
CA ASP A 536 -14.71 32.06 1.77
C ASP A 536 -15.38 32.68 0.53
N SER A 537 -16.70 32.44 0.33
CA SER A 537 -17.44 32.90 -0.84
C SER A 537 -17.78 34.41 -0.84
N GLY A 538 -17.51 35.10 0.26
CA GLY A 538 -17.63 36.56 0.39
C GLY A 538 -18.90 37.13 -0.22
N SER A 539 -18.80 37.58 -1.48
CA SER A 539 -19.89 38.20 -2.23
C SER A 539 -20.72 37.24 -3.09
N ASP A 540 -20.42 35.93 -3.11
CA ASP A 540 -21.07 34.92 -3.99
C ASP A 540 -21.47 33.66 -3.21
N PRO A 541 -22.51 33.72 -2.35
CA PRO A 541 -22.80 32.71 -1.32
C PRO A 541 -23.25 31.35 -1.89
N TYR A 542 -23.66 31.28 -3.13
CA TYR A 542 -24.11 30.03 -3.76
C TYR A 542 -23.04 29.34 -4.60
N LEU A 543 -21.88 29.96 -4.82
CA LEU A 543 -20.80 29.39 -5.58
C LEU A 543 -20.22 28.19 -4.86
N LEU A 544 -20.12 27.03 -5.56
CA LEU A 544 -19.40 25.84 -5.09
C LEU A 544 -17.93 25.91 -5.46
N GLY A 545 -17.62 26.41 -6.65
CA GLY A 545 -16.26 26.52 -7.20
C GLY A 545 -16.25 26.58 -8.72
N VAL A 546 -15.05 26.63 -9.31
CA VAL A 546 -14.83 26.65 -10.76
C VAL A 546 -13.84 25.55 -11.13
N VAL A 547 -14.19 24.76 -12.16
CA VAL A 547 -13.34 23.71 -12.74
C VAL A 547 -13.51 23.75 -14.26
N ASP A 548 -12.41 23.70 -15.02
CA ASP A 548 -12.40 23.68 -16.48
C ASP A 548 -13.34 24.73 -17.10
N GLU A 549 -13.16 26.00 -16.66
CA GLU A 549 -13.94 27.16 -17.10
C GLU A 549 -15.46 27.06 -16.85
N THR A 550 -15.88 26.08 -16.04
CA THR A 550 -17.27 25.88 -15.61
C THR A 550 -17.45 26.31 -14.16
N ALA A 551 -18.34 27.25 -13.90
CA ALA A 551 -18.75 27.65 -12.55
C ALA A 551 -19.96 26.84 -12.09
N TYR A 552 -19.86 26.32 -10.88
CA TYR A 552 -20.88 25.49 -10.25
C TYR A 552 -21.55 26.26 -9.13
N TYR A 553 -22.88 26.35 -9.17
CA TYR A 553 -23.69 27.04 -8.18
C TYR A 553 -24.71 26.11 -7.56
N PHE A 554 -24.82 26.15 -6.26
CA PHE A 554 -25.84 25.43 -5.49
C PHE A 554 -26.69 26.45 -4.74
N CYS A 555 -27.75 26.94 -5.43
CA CYS A 555 -28.67 27.93 -4.90
C CYS A 555 -29.69 27.26 -3.98
N TYR A 556 -29.25 26.90 -2.77
CA TYR A 556 -30.02 26.18 -1.78
C TYR A 556 -30.07 26.97 -0.46
N GLU A 557 -31.28 27.12 0.07
CA GLU A 557 -31.56 27.62 1.43
C GLU A 557 -32.44 26.58 2.15
N LYS A 558 -32.08 26.26 3.40
CA LYS A 558 -32.85 25.33 4.21
C LYS A 558 -34.26 25.91 4.46
N ALA A 559 -35.29 25.06 4.31
CA ALA A 559 -36.69 25.41 4.52
C ALA A 559 -37.26 26.55 3.62
N LYS A 560 -36.50 26.99 2.61
CA LYS A 560 -36.97 28.02 1.68
C LYS A 560 -36.63 27.65 0.24
N LYS A 561 -37.62 27.75 -0.66
CA LYS A 561 -37.41 27.53 -2.08
C LYS A 561 -36.65 28.68 -2.72
N VAL A 562 -35.59 28.37 -3.44
CA VAL A 562 -34.82 29.36 -4.21
C VAL A 562 -35.18 29.24 -5.68
N THR A 563 -35.57 30.35 -6.26
CA THR A 563 -35.97 30.40 -7.68
C THR A 563 -34.87 31.06 -8.51
N LEU A 564 -34.38 30.31 -9.53
CA LEU A 564 -33.50 30.86 -10.53
C LEU A 564 -34.30 31.80 -11.45
N ASN A 565 -34.09 33.09 -11.34
CA ASN A 565 -34.67 34.12 -12.16
C ASN A 565 -33.60 35.14 -12.57
N ARG A 566 -33.96 36.13 -13.39
CA ARG A 566 -33.01 37.17 -13.83
C ARG A 566 -32.40 38.00 -12.68
N ALA A 567 -33.15 38.18 -11.58
CA ALA A 567 -32.63 38.89 -10.43
C ALA A 567 -31.53 38.10 -9.70
N LEU A 568 -31.73 36.76 -9.55
CA LEU A 568 -30.71 35.91 -8.97
C LEU A 568 -29.49 35.81 -9.90
N LEU A 569 -29.67 35.65 -11.21
CA LEU A 569 -28.56 35.60 -12.18
C LEU A 569 -27.65 36.86 -12.10
N ARG A 570 -28.22 38.03 -11.89
CA ARG A 570 -27.45 39.27 -11.71
C ARG A 570 -26.62 39.31 -10.43
N ARG A 571 -26.96 38.49 -9.45
CA ARG A 571 -26.24 38.38 -8.16
C ARG A 571 -25.05 37.41 -8.23
N LEU A 572 -25.03 36.48 -9.19
CA LEU A 572 -23.92 35.56 -9.39
C LEU A 572 -22.78 36.34 -10.03
N LYS A 573 -21.64 36.40 -9.34
CA LYS A 573 -20.54 37.34 -9.70
C LYS A 573 -19.38 36.67 -10.41
N THR A 574 -19.20 35.36 -10.24
CA THR A 574 -18.08 34.60 -10.84
C THR A 574 -18.30 34.47 -12.35
N LYS A 575 -17.31 34.91 -13.12
CA LYS A 575 -17.32 34.78 -14.59
C LYS A 575 -16.72 33.45 -14.99
N ALA A 576 -17.40 32.72 -15.87
CA ALA A 576 -16.97 31.46 -16.44
C ALA A 576 -17.55 31.32 -17.87
N GLU A 577 -17.02 30.41 -18.66
CA GLU A 577 -17.56 30.12 -19.99
C GLU A 577 -18.86 29.31 -19.93
N ARG A 578 -19.02 28.49 -18.90
CA ARG A 578 -20.18 27.62 -18.67
C ARG A 578 -20.62 27.70 -17.22
N TYR A 579 -21.91 27.50 -17.00
CA TYR A 579 -22.48 27.49 -15.65
C TYR A 579 -23.35 26.26 -15.44
N ILE A 580 -23.20 25.61 -14.29
CA ILE A 580 -24.10 24.57 -13.80
C ILE A 580 -24.75 25.13 -12.53
N ILE A 581 -26.08 25.35 -12.58
CA ILE A 581 -26.79 26.01 -11.51
C ILE A 581 -27.91 25.12 -10.99
N TYR A 582 -27.80 24.76 -9.72
CA TYR A 582 -28.84 24.07 -8.98
C TYR A 582 -29.75 25.09 -8.28
N ALA A 583 -31.07 24.92 -8.44
CA ALA A 583 -32.09 25.65 -7.68
C ALA A 583 -33.39 24.84 -7.63
N ASP A 584 -34.34 25.26 -6.79
CA ASP A 584 -35.64 24.55 -6.65
C ASP A 584 -36.55 24.76 -7.86
N VAL A 585 -36.57 25.97 -8.38
CA VAL A 585 -37.41 26.36 -9.52
C VAL A 585 -36.60 27.21 -10.48
N CYS A 586 -36.88 27.11 -11.78
CA CYS A 586 -36.31 27.99 -12.81
C CYS A 586 -37.43 28.74 -13.54
N LEU A 587 -37.34 30.08 -13.57
CA LEU A 587 -38.23 30.98 -14.30
C LEU A 587 -37.54 31.67 -15.48
N VAL A 588 -36.34 31.21 -15.85
CA VAL A 588 -35.60 31.69 -17.01
C VAL A 588 -35.92 30.79 -18.20
N GLU A 589 -36.23 31.38 -19.35
CA GLU A 589 -36.55 30.62 -20.56
C GLU A 589 -35.37 29.78 -21.03
N ALA A 590 -35.63 28.59 -21.57
CA ALA A 590 -34.62 27.66 -22.04
C ALA A 590 -33.69 28.26 -23.13
N ALA A 591 -34.23 29.12 -23.99
CA ALA A 591 -33.46 29.84 -25.02
C ALA A 591 -32.45 30.83 -24.39
N GLU A 592 -32.84 31.52 -23.29
CA GLU A 592 -31.98 32.43 -22.57
C GLU A 592 -30.89 31.69 -21.79
N LEU A 593 -31.22 30.58 -21.12
CA LEU A 593 -30.25 29.72 -20.46
C LEU A 593 -29.17 29.21 -21.44
N LYS A 594 -29.62 28.74 -22.62
CA LYS A 594 -28.70 28.28 -23.67
C LYS A 594 -27.79 29.39 -24.17
N LYS A 595 -28.30 30.61 -24.36
CA LYS A 595 -27.50 31.77 -24.79
C LYS A 595 -26.43 32.15 -23.76
N MET A 596 -26.70 31.91 -22.48
CA MET A 596 -25.78 32.20 -21.37
C MET A 596 -24.90 31.00 -20.98
N ASN A 597 -24.93 29.89 -21.73
CA ASN A 597 -24.23 28.64 -21.42
C ASN A 597 -24.56 28.10 -20.02
N ILE A 598 -25.82 28.21 -19.59
CA ILE A 598 -26.30 27.76 -18.28
C ILE A 598 -27.01 26.40 -18.42
N VAL A 599 -26.55 25.42 -17.65
CA VAL A 599 -27.27 24.15 -17.41
C VAL A 599 -27.97 24.26 -16.05
N PHE A 600 -29.29 24.30 -16.09
CA PHE A 600 -30.11 24.27 -14.87
C PHE A 600 -30.33 22.84 -14.41
N LYS A 601 -30.17 22.60 -13.11
CA LYS A 601 -30.51 21.34 -12.45
C LYS A 601 -31.43 21.59 -11.26
N LYS A 602 -32.53 20.86 -11.20
CA LYS A 602 -33.50 20.96 -10.12
C LYS A 602 -32.98 20.26 -8.87
N ILE A 603 -33.10 20.93 -7.71
CA ILE A 603 -32.81 20.32 -6.41
C ILE A 603 -33.94 19.34 -6.07
N PRO A 604 -33.66 18.05 -5.76
CA PRO A 604 -34.69 17.07 -5.44
C PRO A 604 -35.19 17.23 -3.99
N ARG A 605 -36.16 18.11 -3.77
CA ARG A 605 -36.84 18.27 -2.47
C ARG A 605 -38.13 17.47 -2.43
N ASP A 606 -38.58 17.16 -1.22
CA ASP A 606 -39.90 16.52 -1.01
C ASP A 606 -41.02 17.42 -1.55
N ILE A 607 -41.78 16.88 -2.49
CA ILE A 607 -42.90 17.60 -3.15
C ILE A 607 -44.11 17.68 -2.21
N THR A 608 -44.19 16.83 -1.19
CA THR A 608 -45.34 16.77 -0.27
C THR A 608 -45.38 17.93 0.73
N ARG A 609 -44.37 18.76 0.78
CA ARG A 609 -44.30 19.99 1.57
C ARG A 609 -44.67 21.25 0.77
N LEU A 610 -45.62 21.11 -0.15
CA LEU A 610 -46.25 22.25 -0.85
C LEU A 610 -47.33 22.85 0.00
#